data_8fecd8a2029102f6352608b1affc12d3
#
_entry.id   8fecd8a2029102f6352608b1affc12d3
#
_cell.length_a   1.000
_cell.length_b   1.000
_cell.length_c   1.000
_cell.angle_alpha   90.00
_cell.angle_beta   90.00
_cell.angle_gamma   90.00
#
_symmetry.space_group_name_H-M   'P 1'
#
loop_
_entity.id
_entity.type
_entity.pdbx_description
1 polymer ?
#
loop_
_entity_poly.entity_id
_entity_poly.type
_entity_poly.pdbx_seq_one_letter_code
_entity_poly.pdbx_strand_id
1 'polypeptide(L)'
;MSHPEDSASRAVAVDLSGEPIHWDLPKAQSYGEYLDLAQVLNAQHPRSAEHNEMLFIIVHQTSELWMKLALHELSAALDAIRRDELLRAFTTMTRIGHIQAQLTQVWSVLATLTPFDYSSFRNHLGRSSGFQSWQYRAIEFLPNAQV
;
A
#
# COMPACT_ATOMS: atom_id res chain seq x y z
N MET A 1 -37.95 14.25 22.91
CA MET A 1 -37.54 13.18 21.99
C MET A 1 -36.86 13.86 20.83
N SER A 2 -35.55 14.02 20.91
CA SER A 2 -34.74 14.68 19.90
C SER A 2 -33.78 13.64 19.37
N HIS A 3 -33.83 13.36 18.06
CA HIS A 3 -32.92 12.47 17.35
C HIS A 3 -31.51 13.06 17.35
N PRO A 4 -30.46 12.25 17.54
CA PRO A 4 -29.10 12.66 17.23
C PRO A 4 -28.88 12.54 15.72
N GLU A 5 -28.76 13.67 15.05
CA GLU A 5 -28.37 13.75 13.65
C GLU A 5 -26.89 13.42 13.49
N ASP A 6 -26.65 12.38 12.76
CA ASP A 6 -25.68 12.14 11.68
C ASP A 6 -24.47 13.11 11.64
N SER A 7 -23.39 12.70 12.27
CA SER A 7 -22.07 13.27 12.00
C SER A 7 -21.45 12.58 10.77
N ALA A 8 -22.06 12.80 9.61
CA ALA A 8 -21.47 12.47 8.32
C ALA A 8 -20.12 13.19 8.21
N SER A 9 -19.06 12.40 8.11
CA SER A 9 -17.71 12.81 7.76
C SER A 9 -17.75 13.84 6.61
N ARG A 10 -17.42 15.08 6.92
CA ARG A 10 -17.38 16.17 5.96
C ARG A 10 -16.15 15.99 5.08
N ALA A 11 -16.32 15.22 3.99
CA ALA A 11 -15.32 15.15 2.95
C ALA A 11 -15.07 16.60 2.45
N VAL A 12 -13.83 17.04 2.54
CA VAL A 12 -13.41 18.32 1.98
C VAL A 12 -13.53 18.18 0.45
N ALA A 13 -14.58 18.74 -0.11
CA ALA A 13 -14.72 18.82 -1.56
C ALA A 13 -13.69 19.84 -2.08
N VAL A 14 -12.66 19.36 -2.76
CA VAL A 14 -11.70 20.21 -3.47
C VAL A 14 -12.38 20.61 -4.80
N ASP A 15 -12.58 21.90 -5.03
CA ASP A 15 -13.07 22.40 -6.31
C ASP A 15 -11.93 22.38 -7.33
N LEU A 16 -12.01 21.47 -8.29
CA LEU A 16 -11.07 21.30 -9.40
C LEU A 16 -11.59 21.87 -10.72
N SER A 17 -12.65 22.67 -10.71
CA SER A 17 -13.31 23.18 -11.92
C SER A 17 -12.43 24.10 -12.78
N GLY A 18 -11.30 24.59 -12.25
CA GLY A 18 -10.32 25.42 -12.96
C GLY A 18 -9.11 24.66 -13.52
N GLU A 19 -8.97 23.37 -13.25
CA GLU A 19 -7.85 22.57 -13.72
C GLU A 19 -8.18 21.91 -15.08
N PRO A 20 -7.26 21.92 -16.08
CA PRO A 20 -7.46 21.25 -17.36
C PRO A 20 -7.31 19.74 -17.23
N ILE A 21 -8.01 19.16 -16.26
CA ILE A 21 -8.01 17.70 -16.04
C ILE A 21 -9.12 17.12 -16.92
N HIS A 22 -8.74 16.43 -17.98
CA HIS A 22 -9.71 15.73 -18.84
C HIS A 22 -10.22 14.47 -18.14
N TRP A 23 -11.37 14.61 -17.49
CA TRP A 23 -12.08 13.49 -16.83
C TRP A 23 -12.77 12.57 -17.84
N ASP A 24 -13.05 13.08 -19.04
CA ASP A 24 -13.77 12.39 -20.11
C ASP A 24 -12.78 11.94 -21.20
N LEU A 25 -12.19 10.77 -21.03
CA LEU A 25 -11.57 10.06 -22.13
C LEU A 25 -12.67 9.27 -22.85
N PRO A 26 -13.11 9.68 -24.06
CA PRO A 26 -14.19 8.99 -24.76
C PRO A 26 -13.75 7.55 -25.08
N LYS A 27 -14.44 6.57 -24.52
CA LYS A 27 -14.22 5.11 -24.64
C LYS A 27 -12.94 4.55 -24.00
N ALA A 28 -12.20 5.34 -23.22
CA ALA A 28 -11.11 4.83 -22.41
C ALA A 28 -11.57 4.65 -20.97
N GLN A 29 -11.11 3.60 -20.32
CA GLN A 29 -11.28 3.35 -18.91
C GLN A 29 -10.80 4.58 -18.11
N SER A 30 -11.61 5.10 -17.17
CA SER A 30 -11.19 6.23 -16.32
C SER A 30 -10.01 5.84 -15.43
N TYR A 31 -9.26 6.84 -14.94
CA TYR A 31 -8.14 6.60 -14.00
C TYR A 31 -8.57 5.76 -12.79
N GLY A 32 -9.73 6.08 -12.22
CA GLY A 32 -10.28 5.36 -11.07
C GLY A 32 -10.67 3.91 -11.40
N GLU A 33 -11.25 3.68 -12.58
CA GLU A 33 -11.60 2.33 -13.05
C GLU A 33 -10.35 1.51 -13.40
N TYR A 34 -9.36 2.11 -14.07
CA TYR A 34 -8.11 1.43 -14.39
C TYR A 34 -7.35 0.95 -13.14
N LEU A 35 -7.32 1.77 -12.10
CA LEU A 35 -6.63 1.46 -10.86
C LEU A 35 -7.51 0.74 -9.83
N ASP A 36 -8.80 0.54 -10.13
CA ASP A 36 -9.79 0.00 -9.19
C ASP A 36 -9.79 0.75 -7.84
N LEU A 37 -9.70 2.10 -7.94
CA LEU A 37 -9.53 2.94 -6.76
C LEU A 37 -10.68 2.82 -5.76
N ALA A 38 -11.88 2.52 -6.22
CA ALA A 38 -13.03 2.33 -5.33
C ALA A 38 -12.78 1.17 -4.36
N GLN A 39 -12.17 0.06 -4.80
CA GLN A 39 -11.83 -1.05 -3.92
C GLN A 39 -10.62 -0.72 -3.03
N VAL A 40 -9.58 -0.11 -3.60
CA VAL A 40 -8.36 0.22 -2.87
C VAL A 40 -8.64 1.22 -1.74
N LEU A 41 -9.37 2.30 -2.03
CA LEU A 41 -9.64 3.37 -1.06
C LEU A 41 -10.77 3.06 -0.07
N ASN A 42 -11.54 2.01 -0.30
CA ASN A 42 -12.56 1.50 0.63
C ASN A 42 -12.10 0.24 1.40
N ALA A 43 -10.85 -0.16 1.28
CA ALA A 43 -10.32 -1.36 1.94
C ALA A 43 -9.86 -1.12 3.39
N GLN A 44 -10.02 0.10 3.92
CA GLN A 44 -9.63 0.47 5.27
C GLN A 44 -10.82 0.35 6.21
N HIS A 45 -10.77 -0.61 7.14
CA HIS A 45 -11.85 -0.87 8.10
C HIS A 45 -11.31 -0.83 9.54
N PRO A 46 -11.17 0.36 10.14
CA PRO A 46 -10.79 0.50 11.54
C PRO A 46 -11.74 -0.25 12.46
N ARG A 47 -11.22 -0.85 13.51
CA ARG A 47 -11.98 -1.61 14.51
C ARG A 47 -12.17 -0.84 15.82
N SER A 48 -11.56 0.34 15.92
CA SER A 48 -11.70 1.26 17.04
C SER A 48 -12.07 2.65 16.52
N ALA A 49 -12.38 3.56 17.44
CA ALA A 49 -12.59 4.98 17.13
C ALA A 49 -11.27 5.80 17.15
N GLU A 50 -10.13 5.14 17.35
CA GLU A 50 -8.85 5.81 17.48
C GLU A 50 -8.33 6.31 16.12
N HIS A 51 -8.03 7.60 16.05
CA HIS A 51 -7.58 8.25 14.82
C HIS A 51 -6.35 7.55 14.19
N ASN A 52 -5.41 7.14 15.02
CA ASN A 52 -4.13 6.57 14.59
C ASN A 52 -4.23 5.13 14.05
N GLU A 53 -5.36 4.45 14.24
CA GLU A 53 -5.60 3.13 13.64
C GLU A 53 -5.63 3.21 12.11
N MET A 54 -6.18 4.28 11.53
CA MET A 54 -6.19 4.49 10.08
C MET A 54 -4.76 4.63 9.53
N LEU A 55 -3.88 5.38 10.19
CA LEU A 55 -2.46 5.48 9.82
C LEU A 55 -1.82 4.09 9.80
N PHE A 56 -2.05 3.30 10.86
CA PHE A 56 -1.50 1.95 10.98
C PHE A 56 -1.96 1.06 9.82
N ILE A 57 -3.26 1.05 9.50
CA ILE A 57 -3.82 0.27 8.40
C ILE A 57 -3.20 0.67 7.06
N ILE A 58 -3.21 1.96 6.73
CA ILE A 58 -2.73 2.44 5.42
C ILE A 58 -1.24 2.17 5.23
N VAL A 59 -0.42 2.41 6.26
CA VAL A 59 1.02 2.12 6.21
C VAL A 59 1.27 0.64 5.90
N HIS A 60 0.55 -0.28 6.54
CA HIS A 60 0.71 -1.70 6.28
C HIS A 60 0.18 -2.10 4.91
N GLN A 61 -0.99 -1.61 4.50
CA GLN A 61 -1.52 -1.87 3.15
C GLN A 61 -0.58 -1.35 2.05
N THR A 62 -0.02 -0.17 2.22
CA THR A 62 0.96 0.40 1.28
C THR A 62 2.22 -0.46 1.21
N SER A 63 2.71 -0.94 2.36
CA SER A 63 3.84 -1.87 2.40
C SER A 63 3.54 -3.18 1.68
N GLU A 64 2.36 -3.75 1.86
CA GLU A 64 1.93 -4.96 1.14
C GLU A 64 1.87 -4.73 -0.39
N LEU A 65 1.42 -3.57 -0.84
CA LEU A 65 1.41 -3.23 -2.27
C LEU A 65 2.83 -3.09 -2.83
N TRP A 66 3.76 -2.46 -2.10
CA TRP A 66 5.17 -2.40 -2.49
C TRP A 66 5.82 -3.77 -2.51
N MET A 67 5.53 -4.63 -1.53
CA MET A 67 6.02 -6.01 -1.52
C MET A 67 5.47 -6.82 -2.69
N LYS A 68 4.20 -6.65 -3.04
CA LYS A 68 3.60 -7.26 -4.23
C LYS A 68 4.34 -6.87 -5.50
N LEU A 69 4.65 -5.58 -5.67
CA LEU A 69 5.43 -5.10 -6.81
C LEU A 69 6.85 -5.66 -6.79
N ALA A 70 7.51 -5.69 -5.63
CA ALA A 70 8.84 -6.27 -5.50
C ALA A 70 8.88 -7.76 -5.94
N LEU A 71 7.91 -8.56 -5.53
CA LEU A 71 7.78 -9.97 -5.93
C LEU A 71 7.55 -10.12 -7.44
N HIS A 72 6.73 -9.25 -8.03
CA HIS A 72 6.50 -9.21 -9.47
C HIS A 72 7.79 -8.91 -10.24
N GLU A 73 8.55 -7.91 -9.83
CA GLU A 73 9.81 -7.53 -10.47
C GLU A 73 10.90 -8.59 -10.23
N LEU A 74 10.97 -9.20 -9.04
CA LEU A 74 11.90 -10.30 -8.77
C LEU A 74 11.66 -11.49 -9.70
N SER A 75 10.41 -11.88 -9.90
CA SER A 75 10.06 -12.93 -10.85
C SER A 75 10.51 -12.58 -12.27
N ALA A 76 10.28 -11.35 -12.72
CA ALA A 76 10.69 -10.89 -14.03
C ALA A 76 12.23 -10.84 -14.19
N ALA A 77 12.97 -10.46 -13.13
CA ALA A 77 14.43 -10.46 -13.13
C ALA A 77 14.99 -11.88 -13.24
N LEU A 78 14.43 -12.84 -12.50
CA LEU A 78 14.82 -14.24 -12.56
C LEU A 78 14.59 -14.83 -13.96
N ASP A 79 13.45 -14.53 -14.57
CA ASP A 79 13.15 -14.99 -15.93
C ASP A 79 14.08 -14.36 -16.98
N ALA A 80 14.46 -13.09 -16.81
CA ALA A 80 15.43 -12.44 -17.68
C ALA A 80 16.83 -13.07 -17.55
N ILE A 81 17.26 -13.39 -16.33
CA ILE A 81 18.52 -14.11 -16.08
C ILE A 81 18.52 -15.49 -16.77
N ARG A 82 17.44 -16.26 -16.61
CA ARG A 82 17.31 -17.58 -17.24
C ARG A 82 17.35 -17.54 -18.79
N ARG A 83 16.99 -16.40 -19.37
CA ARG A 83 17.01 -16.17 -20.82
C ARG A 83 18.30 -15.48 -21.30
N ASP A 84 19.25 -15.22 -20.41
CA ASP A 84 20.46 -14.47 -20.68
C ASP A 84 20.22 -13.01 -21.14
N GLU A 85 19.07 -12.43 -20.75
CA GLU A 85 18.67 -11.05 -21.04
C GLU A 85 19.24 -10.10 -19.96
N LEU A 86 20.56 -10.01 -19.83
CA LEU A 86 21.23 -9.36 -18.70
C LEU A 86 20.88 -7.89 -18.54
N LEU A 87 20.76 -7.12 -19.64
CA LEU A 87 20.39 -5.70 -19.58
C LEU A 87 19.01 -5.51 -18.94
N ARG A 88 18.05 -6.35 -19.31
CA ARG A 88 16.71 -6.35 -18.74
C ARG A 88 16.75 -6.73 -17.26
N ALA A 89 17.51 -7.74 -16.89
CA ALA A 89 17.69 -8.14 -15.51
C ALA A 89 18.24 -6.99 -14.66
N PHE A 90 19.30 -6.30 -15.10
CA PHE A 90 19.86 -5.14 -14.40
C PHE A 90 18.87 -3.99 -14.24
N THR A 91 18.11 -3.67 -15.29
CA THR A 91 17.08 -2.62 -15.22
C THR A 91 16.01 -2.97 -14.17
N THR A 92 15.57 -4.23 -14.15
CA THR A 92 14.59 -4.72 -13.19
C THR A 92 15.13 -4.71 -11.77
N MET A 93 16.38 -5.14 -11.57
CA MET A 93 17.05 -5.09 -10.25
C MET A 93 17.20 -3.66 -9.72
N THR A 94 17.50 -2.68 -10.58
CA THR A 94 17.54 -1.27 -10.19
C THR A 94 16.17 -0.82 -9.69
N ARG A 95 15.07 -1.20 -10.35
CA ARG A 95 13.71 -0.90 -9.91
C ARG A 95 13.40 -1.52 -8.54
N ILE A 96 13.82 -2.76 -8.31
CA ILE A 96 13.67 -3.42 -7.01
C ILE A 96 14.38 -2.61 -5.91
N GLY A 97 15.58 -2.08 -6.17
CA GLY A 97 16.28 -1.20 -5.24
C GLY A 97 15.46 0.05 -4.87
N HIS A 98 14.79 0.68 -5.84
CA HIS A 98 13.90 1.81 -5.58
C HIS A 98 12.65 1.41 -4.76
N ILE A 99 12.07 0.23 -5.03
CA ILE A 99 10.94 -0.29 -4.24
C ILE A 99 11.37 -0.53 -2.79
N GLN A 100 12.54 -1.12 -2.57
CA GLN A 100 13.09 -1.33 -1.21
C GLN A 100 13.30 -0.01 -0.47
N ALA A 101 13.76 1.04 -1.16
CA ALA A 101 13.87 2.37 -0.59
C ALA A 101 12.51 2.91 -0.12
N GLN A 102 11.42 2.70 -0.90
CA GLN A 102 10.07 3.08 -0.48
C GLN A 102 9.60 2.29 0.75
N LEU A 103 9.85 0.97 0.78
CA LEU A 103 9.54 0.15 1.95
C LEU A 103 10.28 0.62 3.21
N THR A 104 11.53 1.06 3.07
CA THR A 104 12.29 1.64 4.19
C THR A 104 11.69 2.99 4.61
N GLN A 105 11.33 3.84 3.65
CA GLN A 105 10.79 5.17 3.92
C GLN A 105 9.41 5.13 4.60
N VAL A 106 8.58 4.15 4.30
CA VAL A 106 7.27 3.97 4.94
C VAL A 106 7.39 3.86 6.47
N TRP A 107 8.48 3.30 6.98
CA TRP A 107 8.72 3.23 8.43
C TRP A 107 8.89 4.59 9.09
N SER A 108 9.32 5.61 8.36
CA SER A 108 9.42 6.98 8.91
C SER A 108 8.03 7.55 9.26
N VAL A 109 7.00 7.19 8.49
CA VAL A 109 5.62 7.55 8.79
C VAL A 109 5.12 6.76 10.00
N LEU A 110 5.35 5.45 10.02
CA LEU A 110 4.95 4.61 11.16
C LEU A 110 5.65 5.03 12.47
N ALA A 111 6.89 5.49 12.39
CA ALA A 111 7.66 5.96 13.55
C ALA A 111 7.07 7.23 14.21
N THR A 112 6.17 7.93 13.55
CA THR A 112 5.41 9.03 14.16
C THR A 112 4.34 8.55 15.15
N LEU A 113 3.97 7.26 15.07
CA LEU A 113 3.05 6.63 16.01
C LEU A 113 3.76 6.35 17.32
N THR A 114 3.34 7.04 18.40
CA THR A 114 3.93 6.83 19.72
C THR A 114 3.50 5.48 20.32
N PRO A 115 4.26 4.91 21.28
CA PRO A 115 3.81 3.72 22.01
C PRO A 115 2.46 3.90 22.70
N PHE A 116 2.16 5.12 23.17
CA PHE A 116 0.88 5.46 23.76
C PHE A 116 -0.25 5.36 22.75
N ASP A 117 -0.09 6.00 21.58
CA ASP A 117 -1.08 5.94 20.48
C ASP A 117 -1.34 4.51 20.02
N TYR A 118 -0.26 3.73 19.86
CA TYR A 118 -0.38 2.33 19.49
C TYR A 118 -1.13 1.50 20.55
N SER A 119 -0.88 1.75 21.82
CA SER A 119 -1.53 1.02 22.92
C SER A 119 -3.03 1.24 22.96
N SER A 120 -3.53 2.42 22.52
CA SER A 120 -4.95 2.76 22.54
C SER A 120 -5.80 1.85 21.66
N PHE A 121 -5.30 1.35 20.54
CA PHE A 121 -6.03 0.45 19.65
C PHE A 121 -5.43 -0.97 19.55
N ARG A 122 -4.28 -1.24 20.17
CA ARG A 122 -3.58 -2.53 20.09
C ARG A 122 -4.49 -3.73 20.42
N ASN A 123 -5.36 -3.57 21.41
CA ASN A 123 -6.28 -4.64 21.85
C ASN A 123 -7.29 -5.04 20.77
N HIS A 124 -7.63 -4.14 19.85
CA HIS A 124 -8.55 -4.39 18.74
C HIS A 124 -7.90 -5.17 17.59
N LEU A 125 -6.56 -5.18 17.52
CA LEU A 125 -5.82 -5.92 16.49
C LEU A 125 -5.76 -7.43 16.73
N GLY A 126 -6.10 -7.89 17.95
CA GLY A 126 -6.06 -9.30 18.31
C GLY A 126 -4.64 -9.88 18.17
N ARG A 127 -4.52 -11.01 17.46
CA ARG A 127 -3.24 -11.71 17.20
C ARG A 127 -2.57 -11.29 15.89
N SER A 128 -3.10 -10.27 15.19
CA SER A 128 -2.51 -9.82 13.92
C SER A 128 -1.12 -9.22 14.14
N SER A 129 -0.19 -9.55 13.25
CA SER A 129 1.19 -9.09 13.27
C SER A 129 1.72 -8.98 11.84
N GLY A 130 2.48 -7.94 11.54
CA GLY A 130 3.16 -7.78 10.25
C GLY A 130 4.10 -8.93 9.90
N PHE A 131 4.61 -9.67 10.88
CA PHE A 131 5.40 -10.88 10.68
C PHE A 131 4.63 -12.05 10.04
N GLN A 132 3.31 -11.95 9.96
CA GLN A 132 2.45 -12.93 9.30
C GLN A 132 2.32 -12.69 7.79
N SER A 133 2.86 -11.58 7.27
CA SER A 133 2.86 -11.31 5.83
C SER A 133 3.61 -12.41 5.08
N TRP A 134 2.90 -13.13 4.21
CA TRP A 134 3.51 -14.13 3.33
C TRP A 134 4.40 -13.46 2.28
N GLN A 135 4.07 -12.23 1.85
CA GLN A 135 4.86 -11.47 0.89
C GLN A 135 6.22 -11.09 1.48
N TYR A 136 6.24 -10.62 2.73
CA TYR A 136 7.48 -10.36 3.45
C TYR A 136 8.36 -11.62 3.52
N ARG A 137 7.78 -12.76 3.90
CA ARG A 137 8.49 -14.04 3.95
C ARG A 137 8.99 -14.47 2.58
N ALA A 138 8.17 -14.33 1.53
CA ALA A 138 8.58 -14.65 0.18
C ALA A 138 9.80 -13.83 -0.27
N ILE A 139 9.82 -12.52 0.00
CA ILE A 139 10.96 -11.66 -0.33
C ILE A 139 12.23 -12.09 0.48
N GLU A 140 12.08 -12.43 1.74
CA GLU A 140 13.17 -12.87 2.60
C GLU A 140 13.81 -14.18 2.10
N PHE A 141 13.03 -15.10 1.56
CA PHE A 141 13.50 -16.42 1.14
C PHE A 141 13.86 -16.51 -0.35
N LEU A 142 13.34 -15.65 -1.22
CA LEU A 142 13.65 -15.68 -2.65
C LEU A 142 15.15 -15.62 -2.98
N PRO A 143 16.00 -14.85 -2.29
CA PRO A 143 17.44 -14.86 -2.51
C PRO A 143 18.12 -16.18 -2.11
N ASN A 144 17.46 -16.98 -1.26
CA ASN A 144 17.98 -18.25 -0.75
C ASN A 144 17.39 -19.48 -1.48
N ALA A 145 16.43 -19.29 -2.38
CA ALA A 145 15.95 -20.34 -3.25
C ALA A 145 17.08 -20.68 -4.23
N GLN A 146 17.78 -21.77 -3.98
CA GLN A 146 18.88 -22.25 -4.81
C GLN A 146 18.40 -22.35 -6.27
N VAL A 147 19.14 -21.68 -7.15
CA VAL A 147 19.06 -21.78 -8.60
C VAL A 147 19.54 -23.17 -9.02
#